data_bc4e8a9848a806417f92c83221fb4f59
#
_entry.id   bc4e8a9848a806417f92c83221fb4f59
#
_cell.length_a   1.000
_cell.length_b   1.000
_cell.length_c   1.000
_cell.angle_alpha   90.00
_cell.angle_beta   90.00
_cell.angle_gamma   90.00
#
_symmetry.space_group_name_H-M   'P 1'
#
loop_
_entity.id
_entity.type
_entity.pdbx_description
1 polymer ?
#
loop_
_entity_poly.entity_id
_entity_poly.type
_entity_poly.pdbx_seq_one_letter_code
_entity_poly.pdbx_strand_id
1 'polypeptide(L)'
;MAGPVVRQWSGKILKTLGDGLLCTFPDAETGVRAALELLETAPAPLRLRAGVHIGEAVVSQGDVMGHVVNVAARVTETANGGEVVVSAEAAAQVGDVPNLRFGKMKSRRLKGVSERVGICTVTEIPIPAIESGSLE
;
A
#
# COMPACT_ATOMS: atom_id res chain seq x y z
N MET A 1 -14.56 -8.30 -5.40
CA MET A 1 -14.64 -6.97 -4.80
C MET A 1 -13.35 -6.18 -4.87
N ALA A 2 -12.24 -6.74 -4.40
CA ALA A 2 -10.96 -6.06 -4.54
C ALA A 2 -10.44 -6.07 -5.97
N GLY A 3 -10.80 -7.08 -6.76
CA GLY A 3 -10.30 -7.25 -8.10
C GLY A 3 -10.44 -6.05 -9.02
N PRO A 4 -11.62 -5.41 -9.08
CA PRO A 4 -11.76 -4.23 -9.95
C PRO A 4 -10.85 -3.08 -9.58
N VAL A 5 -10.68 -2.81 -8.29
CA VAL A 5 -9.79 -1.74 -7.84
C VAL A 5 -8.34 -2.08 -8.17
N VAL A 6 -7.91 -3.31 -7.90
CA VAL A 6 -6.54 -3.74 -8.20
C VAL A 6 -6.26 -3.60 -9.69
N ARG A 7 -7.20 -4.05 -10.54
CA ARG A 7 -7.01 -3.94 -11.99
C ARG A 7 -7.03 -2.51 -12.48
N GLN A 8 -7.84 -1.66 -11.87
CA GLN A 8 -7.90 -0.24 -12.22
C GLN A 8 -6.54 0.42 -12.08
N TRP A 9 -5.78 0.02 -11.08
CA TRP A 9 -4.45 0.56 -10.82
C TRP A 9 -3.34 -0.30 -11.43
N SER A 10 -3.69 -1.12 -12.42
CA SER A 10 -2.75 -1.96 -13.18
C SER A 10 -2.06 -3.01 -12.31
N GLY A 11 -2.74 -3.44 -11.27
CA GLY A 11 -2.20 -4.45 -10.37
C GLY A 11 -2.69 -5.84 -10.69
N LYS A 12 -2.11 -6.80 -9.98
CA LYS A 12 -2.51 -8.20 -10.06
C LYS A 12 -2.65 -8.77 -8.67
N ILE A 13 -3.69 -9.56 -8.45
CA ILE A 13 -3.83 -10.34 -7.24
C ILE A 13 -3.03 -11.62 -7.45
N LEU A 14 -2.01 -11.84 -6.62
CA LEU A 14 -1.14 -12.99 -6.78
C LEU A 14 -1.64 -14.18 -5.98
N LYS A 15 -2.11 -13.96 -4.76
CA LYS A 15 -2.65 -15.04 -3.95
C LYS A 15 -3.42 -14.47 -2.78
N THR A 16 -4.25 -15.32 -2.18
CA THR A 16 -4.93 -14.99 -0.93
C THR A 16 -4.10 -15.53 0.24
N LEU A 17 -4.12 -14.78 1.34
CA LEU A 17 -3.38 -15.13 2.56
C LEU A 17 -4.38 -15.12 3.72
N GLY A 18 -5.07 -16.25 3.92
CA GLY A 18 -6.16 -16.30 4.89
C GLY A 18 -7.25 -15.34 4.46
N ASP A 19 -7.48 -14.29 5.23
CA ASP A 19 -8.48 -13.27 4.91
C ASP A 19 -7.87 -12.06 4.19
N GLY A 20 -6.59 -12.13 3.82
CA GLY A 20 -5.90 -11.05 3.15
C GLY A 20 -5.54 -11.37 1.71
N LEU A 21 -4.98 -10.40 1.03
CA LEU A 21 -4.54 -10.51 -0.36
C LEU A 21 -3.11 -10.06 -0.50
N LEU A 22 -2.38 -10.73 -1.38
CA LEU A 22 -1.07 -10.27 -1.84
C LEU A 22 -1.23 -9.81 -3.28
N CYS A 23 -0.90 -8.55 -3.53
CA CYS A 23 -1.04 -7.94 -4.85
C CYS A 23 0.27 -7.31 -5.28
N THR A 24 0.46 -7.17 -6.59
CA THR A 24 1.58 -6.42 -7.13
C THR A 24 1.06 -5.27 -7.98
N PHE A 25 1.88 -4.22 -8.08
CA PHE A 25 1.56 -3.03 -8.87
C PHE A 25 2.84 -2.60 -9.60
N PRO A 26 2.70 -1.83 -10.69
CA PRO A 26 3.87 -1.40 -11.46
C PRO A 26 4.85 -0.54 -10.66
N ASP A 27 4.34 0.24 -9.71
CA ASP A 27 5.17 1.10 -8.89
C ASP A 27 4.50 1.34 -7.55
N ALA A 28 5.24 2.01 -6.66
CA ALA A 28 4.74 2.25 -5.31
C ALA A 28 3.54 3.18 -5.31
N GLU A 29 3.52 4.18 -6.17
CA GLU A 29 2.41 5.13 -6.19
C GLU A 29 1.09 4.45 -6.53
N THR A 30 1.06 3.61 -7.58
CA THR A 30 -0.17 2.89 -7.93
C THR A 30 -0.59 1.96 -6.83
N GLY A 31 0.37 1.30 -6.17
CA GLY A 31 0.06 0.43 -5.04
C GLY A 31 -0.56 1.18 -3.88
N VAL A 32 -0.01 2.35 -3.55
CA VAL A 32 -0.54 3.19 -2.47
C VAL A 32 -1.95 3.66 -2.80
N ARG A 33 -2.16 4.15 -4.01
CA ARG A 33 -3.49 4.65 -4.41
C ARG A 33 -4.53 3.55 -4.43
N ALA A 34 -4.15 2.36 -4.91
CA ALA A 34 -5.06 1.20 -4.87
C ALA A 34 -5.39 0.83 -3.43
N ALA A 35 -4.40 0.82 -2.55
CA ALA A 35 -4.63 0.49 -1.15
C ALA A 35 -5.59 1.49 -0.50
N LEU A 36 -5.38 2.78 -0.73
CA LEU A 36 -6.25 3.81 -0.18
C LEU A 36 -7.69 3.64 -0.68
N GLU A 37 -7.86 3.38 -1.96
CA GLU A 37 -9.20 3.17 -2.53
C GLU A 37 -9.86 1.91 -1.96
N LEU A 38 -9.09 0.82 -1.82
CA LEU A 38 -9.63 -0.42 -1.24
C LEU A 38 -10.13 -0.20 0.18
N LEU A 39 -9.36 0.53 0.99
CA LEU A 39 -9.77 0.79 2.37
C LEU A 39 -11.00 1.69 2.43
N GLU A 40 -11.09 2.65 1.52
CA GLU A 40 -12.22 3.56 1.47
C GLU A 40 -13.50 2.86 1.03
N THR A 41 -13.39 1.87 0.14
CA THR A 41 -14.57 1.17 -0.38
C THR A 41 -15.00 -0.01 0.47
N ALA A 42 -14.25 -0.38 1.50
CA ALA A 42 -14.62 -1.51 2.35
C ALA A 42 -15.93 -1.20 3.08
N PRO A 43 -16.91 -2.11 3.01
CA PRO A 43 -18.19 -1.86 3.67
C PRO A 43 -18.09 -1.96 5.18
N ALA A 44 -18.77 -1.04 5.87
CA ALA A 44 -18.82 -1.08 7.32
C ALA A 44 -19.48 -2.38 7.80
N PRO A 45 -19.10 -2.95 8.94
CA PRO A 45 -18.09 -2.45 9.87
C PRO A 45 -16.67 -2.90 9.56
N LEU A 46 -16.44 -3.45 8.38
CA LEU A 46 -15.14 -4.00 8.01
C LEU A 46 -14.12 -2.87 7.89
N ARG A 47 -12.98 -3.05 8.53
CA ARG A 47 -11.88 -2.10 8.44
C ARG A 47 -10.64 -2.84 7.96
N LEU A 48 -10.27 -2.60 6.71
CA LEU A 48 -9.08 -3.19 6.12
C LEU A 48 -7.84 -2.43 6.56
N ARG A 49 -6.71 -3.09 6.44
CA ARG A 49 -5.41 -2.46 6.62
C ARG A 49 -4.51 -2.92 5.48
N ALA A 50 -3.54 -2.10 5.13
CA ALA A 50 -2.66 -2.40 4.01
C ALA A 50 -1.24 -1.99 4.32
N GLY A 51 -0.28 -2.74 3.76
CA GLY A 51 1.12 -2.39 3.80
C GLY A 51 1.67 -2.40 2.39
N VAL A 52 2.50 -1.43 2.06
CA VAL A 52 3.11 -1.31 0.74
C VAL A 52 4.62 -1.29 0.89
N HIS A 53 5.28 -2.13 0.12
CA HIS A 53 6.73 -2.21 0.09
C HIS A 53 7.17 -2.43 -1.34
N ILE A 54 8.41 -2.14 -1.63
CA ILE A 54 8.96 -2.31 -2.98
C ILE A 54 10.15 -3.26 -2.93
N GLY A 55 10.40 -3.91 -4.06
CA GLY A 55 11.52 -4.81 -4.22
C GLY A 55 11.21 -5.84 -5.28
N GLU A 56 12.14 -6.77 -5.44
CA GLU A 56 11.96 -7.85 -6.40
C GLU A 56 11.43 -9.08 -5.68
N ALA A 57 10.45 -9.71 -6.29
CA ALA A 57 9.90 -10.96 -5.80
C ALA A 57 10.15 -12.04 -6.83
N VAL A 58 10.31 -13.28 -6.35
CA VAL A 58 10.48 -14.43 -7.23
C VAL A 58 9.12 -15.09 -7.41
N VAL A 59 8.71 -15.27 -8.65
CA VAL A 59 7.47 -15.97 -8.99
C VAL A 59 7.87 -17.34 -9.51
N SER A 60 7.41 -18.39 -8.83
CA SER A 60 7.74 -19.77 -9.18
C SER A 60 6.53 -20.64 -8.95
N GLN A 61 6.13 -21.37 -9.98
CA GLN A 61 5.03 -22.34 -9.89
C GLN A 61 3.75 -21.74 -9.32
N GLY A 62 3.45 -20.50 -9.71
CA GLY A 62 2.23 -19.83 -9.26
C GLY A 62 2.32 -19.24 -7.86
N ASP A 63 3.46 -19.34 -7.20
CA ASP A 63 3.66 -18.73 -5.90
C ASP A 63 4.65 -17.59 -6.00
N VAL A 64 4.60 -16.69 -5.04
CA VAL A 64 5.47 -15.51 -4.96
C VAL A 64 6.23 -15.59 -3.66
N MET A 65 7.54 -15.50 -3.78
CA MET A 65 8.44 -15.59 -2.63
C MET A 65 9.46 -14.49 -2.70
N GLY A 66 10.12 -14.27 -1.57
CA GLY A 66 11.23 -13.35 -1.50
C GLY A 66 11.14 -12.47 -0.28
N HIS A 67 12.26 -11.84 0.02
CA HIS A 67 12.37 -10.96 1.18
C HIS A 67 11.34 -9.84 1.14
N VAL A 68 11.11 -9.27 -0.05
CA VAL A 68 10.16 -8.17 -0.21
C VAL A 68 8.75 -8.57 0.22
N VAL A 69 8.34 -9.80 -0.09
CA VAL A 69 7.02 -10.30 0.29
C VAL A 69 6.91 -10.41 1.81
N ASN A 70 7.96 -10.93 2.45
CA ASN A 70 7.99 -11.06 3.90
C ASN A 70 7.93 -9.70 4.58
N VAL A 71 8.71 -8.73 4.08
CA VAL A 71 8.69 -7.38 4.65
C VAL A 71 7.33 -6.75 4.45
N ALA A 72 6.74 -6.88 3.25
CA ALA A 72 5.41 -6.31 2.99
C ALA A 72 4.37 -6.85 3.96
N ALA A 73 4.40 -8.15 4.22
CA ALA A 73 3.47 -8.77 5.17
C ALA A 73 3.65 -8.20 6.58
N ARG A 74 4.90 -8.03 7.01
CA ARG A 74 5.18 -7.48 8.34
C ARG A 74 4.84 -6.01 8.45
N VAL A 75 5.06 -5.24 7.38
CA VAL A 75 4.64 -3.84 7.32
C VAL A 75 3.13 -3.75 7.47
N THR A 76 2.40 -4.62 6.78
CA THR A 76 0.93 -4.65 6.89
C THR A 76 0.48 -4.89 8.33
N GLU A 77 1.18 -5.76 9.05
CA GLU A 77 0.83 -6.07 10.44
C GLU A 77 0.99 -4.89 11.38
N THR A 78 1.79 -3.89 11.02
CA THR A 78 1.95 -2.70 11.86
C THR A 78 0.80 -1.72 11.68
N ALA A 79 0.00 -1.86 10.63
CA ALA A 79 -1.11 -0.96 10.37
C ALA A 79 -2.29 -1.26 11.27
N ASN A 80 -2.97 -0.22 11.69
CA ASN A 80 -4.27 -0.36 12.36
C ASN A 80 -5.37 -0.45 11.30
N GLY A 81 -6.54 -0.91 11.70
CA GLY A 81 -7.67 -0.94 10.78
C GLY A 81 -7.93 0.45 10.20
N GLY A 82 -8.09 0.54 8.90
CA GLY A 82 -8.29 1.79 8.20
C GLY A 82 -7.01 2.51 7.82
N GLU A 83 -5.84 1.91 8.08
CA GLU A 83 -4.56 2.55 7.77
C GLU A 83 -3.85 1.86 6.62
N VAL A 84 -3.17 2.68 5.80
CA VAL A 84 -2.17 2.22 4.86
C VAL A 84 -0.82 2.62 5.41
N VAL A 85 0.07 1.64 5.57
CA VAL A 85 1.44 1.86 6.05
C VAL A 85 2.39 1.53 4.90
N VAL A 86 3.39 2.35 4.72
CA VAL A 86 4.38 2.15 3.65
C VAL A 86 5.77 2.06 4.27
N SER A 87 6.64 1.29 3.63
CA SER A 87 8.05 1.28 4.01
C SER A 87 8.71 2.58 3.55
N ALA A 88 9.84 2.90 4.18
CA ALA A 88 10.61 4.08 3.79
C ALA A 88 11.01 4.02 2.31
N GLU A 89 11.37 2.82 1.83
CA GLU A 89 11.75 2.63 0.44
C GLU A 89 10.58 2.92 -0.49
N ALA A 90 9.38 2.44 -0.12
CA ALA A 90 8.19 2.70 -0.94
C ALA A 90 7.84 4.18 -0.92
N ALA A 91 7.90 4.81 0.25
CA ALA A 91 7.63 6.25 0.35
C ALA A 91 8.60 7.06 -0.50
N ALA A 92 9.88 6.67 -0.50
CA ALA A 92 10.88 7.36 -1.30
C ALA A 92 10.61 7.21 -2.80
N GLN A 93 10.14 6.05 -3.23
CA GLN A 93 9.81 5.85 -4.64
C GLN A 93 8.62 6.71 -5.06
N VAL A 94 7.60 6.81 -4.20
CA VAL A 94 6.45 7.67 -4.49
C VAL A 94 6.89 9.12 -4.59
N GLY A 95 7.71 9.55 -3.65
CA GLY A 95 8.20 10.91 -3.63
C GLY A 95 7.12 11.90 -3.24
N ASP A 96 7.33 13.14 -3.66
CA ASP A 96 6.43 14.24 -3.32
C ASP A 96 5.39 14.39 -4.42
N VAL A 97 4.21 13.84 -4.20
CA VAL A 97 3.13 13.89 -5.17
C VAL A 97 1.93 14.60 -4.57
N PRO A 98 1.10 15.24 -5.41
CA PRO A 98 -0.09 15.92 -4.91
C PRO A 98 -1.05 14.94 -4.25
N ASN A 99 -1.75 15.43 -3.25
CA ASN A 99 -2.83 14.75 -2.53
C ASN A 99 -2.44 13.49 -1.75
N LEU A 100 -1.16 13.18 -1.64
CA LEU A 100 -0.70 12.13 -0.73
C LEU A 100 0.15 12.75 0.35
N ARG A 101 -0.12 12.38 1.59
CA ARG A 101 0.65 12.85 2.74
C ARG A 101 1.20 11.66 3.49
N PHE A 102 2.51 11.66 3.68
CA PHE A 102 3.17 10.65 4.47
C PHE A 102 3.33 11.14 5.90
N GLY A 103 3.02 10.26 6.84
CA GLY A 103 3.19 10.57 8.25
C GLY A 103 4.65 10.52 8.68
N LYS A 104 4.84 10.64 9.98
CA LYS A 104 6.20 10.62 10.54
C LYS A 104 6.82 9.24 10.35
N MET A 105 8.04 9.22 9.82
CA MET A 105 8.79 7.99 9.64
C MET A 105 9.22 7.44 10.99
N LYS A 106 9.00 6.14 11.20
CA LYS A 106 9.40 5.43 12.40
C LYS A 106 10.24 4.23 12.02
N SER A 107 11.29 3.97 12.78
CA SER A 107 12.10 2.80 12.58
C SER A 107 11.55 1.66 13.44
N ARG A 108 11.34 0.51 12.83
CA ARG A 108 10.75 -0.64 13.51
C ARG A 108 11.58 -1.89 13.29
N ARG A 109 11.67 -2.70 14.32
CA ARG A 109 12.19 -4.06 14.17
C ARG A 109 10.99 -4.97 13.94
N LEU A 110 10.95 -5.58 12.76
CA LEU A 110 9.83 -6.42 12.35
C LEU A 110 10.20 -7.89 12.56
N LYS A 111 9.22 -8.68 12.93
CA LYS A 111 9.43 -10.11 13.20
C LYS A 111 9.93 -10.82 11.94
N GLY A 112 11.04 -11.54 12.06
CA GLY A 112 11.59 -12.28 10.94
C GLY A 112 12.38 -11.45 9.95
N VAL A 113 12.56 -10.15 10.24
CA VAL A 113 13.35 -9.25 9.40
C VAL A 113 14.57 -8.83 10.21
N SER A 114 15.76 -9.06 9.67
CA SER A 114 17.00 -8.88 10.44
C SER A 114 17.35 -7.40 10.62
N GLU A 115 17.07 -6.57 9.62
CA GLU A 115 17.34 -5.13 9.71
C GLU A 115 16.10 -4.38 10.18
N ARG A 116 16.31 -3.17 10.72
CA ARG A 116 15.19 -2.31 11.06
C ARG A 116 14.62 -1.72 9.78
N VAL A 117 13.30 -1.54 9.78
CA VAL A 117 12.58 -1.03 8.61
C VAL A 117 11.92 0.29 9.00
N GLY A 118 12.14 1.32 8.18
CA GLY A 118 11.40 2.58 8.35
C GLY A 118 10.00 2.41 7.80
N ILE A 119 9.01 2.89 8.54
CA ILE A 119 7.61 2.83 8.13
C ILE A 119 6.92 4.15 8.45
N CYS A 120 5.90 4.46 7.69
CA CYS A 120 5.01 5.58 8.01
C CYS A 120 3.64 5.31 7.43
N THR A 121 2.65 6.02 7.95
CA THR A 121 1.32 5.98 7.38
C THR A 121 1.26 6.88 6.15
N VAL A 122 0.30 6.61 5.28
CA VAL A 122 0.01 7.49 4.16
C VAL A 122 -1.49 7.77 4.15
N THR A 123 -1.84 9.02 3.89
CA THR A 123 -3.24 9.43 3.80
C THR A 123 -3.43 10.22 2.52
N GLU A 124 -4.66 10.22 2.07
CA GLU A 124 -5.03 11.00 0.90
C GLU A 124 -5.66 12.31 1.36
N ILE A 125 -5.14 13.42 0.80
CA ILE A 125 -5.69 14.73 1.06
C ILE A 125 -6.56 15.05 -0.15
N PRO A 126 -7.85 15.36 0.06
CA PRO A 126 -8.70 15.71 -1.08
C PRO A 126 -8.12 16.89 -1.84
N ILE A 127 -8.09 16.77 -3.15
CA ILE A 127 -7.74 17.89 -4.00
C ILE A 127 -8.97 18.78 -4.05
N PRO A 128 -8.84 20.06 -3.67
CA PRO A 128 -9.99 20.96 -3.77
C PRO A 128 -10.51 20.97 -5.19
N ALA A 129 -11.83 20.90 -5.32
CA ALA A 129 -12.45 20.98 -6.63
C ALA A 129 -12.18 22.36 -7.19
N ILE A 130 -11.54 22.39 -8.34
CA ILE A 130 -11.31 23.63 -9.06
C ILE A 130 -12.34 23.66 -10.17
N GLU A 131 -13.29 24.55 -10.03
CA GLU A 131 -14.29 24.71 -11.06
C GLU A 131 -13.68 25.47 -12.21
N SER A 132 -13.84 24.95 -13.40
CA SER A 132 -13.25 25.58 -14.58
C SER A 132 -13.70 27.03 -14.72
N GLY A 133 -14.93 27.31 -14.35
CA GLY A 133 -15.44 28.67 -14.39
C GLY A 133 -14.76 29.61 -13.43
N SER A 134 -14.24 29.09 -12.31
CA SER A 134 -13.61 29.97 -11.35
C SER A 134 -12.25 30.48 -11.80
N LEU A 135 -11.70 29.87 -12.83
CA LEU A 135 -10.40 30.29 -13.38
C LEU A 135 -10.53 31.43 -14.38
N GLU A 136 -11.75 31.77 -14.74
CA GLU A 136 -11.99 32.84 -15.67
C GLU A 136 -11.84 34.20 -15.00
#